data_ce2df87c0407e76a9e5056bb75d75a30
#
_entry.id   ce2df87c0407e76a9e5056bb75d75a30
#
_cell.length_a   1.000
_cell.length_b   1.000
_cell.length_c   1.000
_cell.angle_alpha   90.00
_cell.angle_beta   90.00
_cell.angle_gamma   90.00
#
_symmetry.space_group_name_H-M   'P 1'
#
loop_
_entity.id
_entity.type
_entity.pdbx_description
1 polymer ?
#
loop_
_entity_poly.entity_id
_entity_poly.type
_entity_poly.pdbx_seq_one_letter_code
_entity_poly.pdbx_strand_id
1 'polypeptide(L)'
;MRPLMIAALLLSSAVPALAQEIGDPKKGLDYAERICAECHAVEAANTDSTNPEAPPFQLVARDPELSDLALTVFFQSPHSEMPDLVVQGADARDLIAYIRSLE
;
A
#
# COMPACT_ATOMS: atom_id res chain seq x y z
N MET A 1 46.23 42.42 22.82
CA MET A 1 45.86 41.49 21.75
C MET A 1 44.58 40.75 22.16
N ARG A 2 43.51 41.05 21.49
CA ARG A 2 42.20 40.39 21.75
C ARG A 2 42.06 39.31 20.70
N PRO A 3 41.86 38.03 21.07
CA PRO A 3 41.54 36.99 20.09
C PRO A 3 40.07 37.16 19.66
N LEU A 4 39.87 37.33 18.36
CA LEU A 4 38.57 37.26 17.72
C LEU A 4 38.11 35.78 17.72
N MET A 5 37.14 35.49 18.56
CA MET A 5 36.42 34.20 18.48
C MET A 5 35.46 34.24 17.27
N ILE A 6 35.84 33.57 16.22
CA ILE A 6 34.95 33.32 15.10
C ILE A 6 34.04 32.14 15.49
N ALA A 7 32.82 32.49 15.90
CA ALA A 7 31.77 31.48 16.08
C ALA A 7 31.30 31.00 14.71
N ALA A 8 31.74 29.83 14.32
CA ALA A 8 31.20 29.16 13.13
C ALA A 8 29.78 28.67 13.44
N LEU A 9 28.78 29.39 12.94
CA LEU A 9 27.39 28.92 12.92
C LEU A 9 27.31 27.74 11.90
N LEU A 10 27.29 26.52 12.39
CA LEU A 10 26.90 25.35 11.60
C LEU A 10 25.38 25.45 11.37
N LEU A 11 24.99 25.94 10.21
CA LEU A 11 23.63 25.80 9.72
C LEU A 11 23.42 24.30 9.41
N SER A 12 22.84 23.59 10.35
CA SER A 12 22.27 22.26 10.10
C SER A 12 21.06 22.44 9.17
N SER A 13 21.27 22.24 7.88
CA SER A 13 20.18 22.09 6.93
C SER A 13 19.49 20.76 7.20
N ALA A 14 18.39 20.81 7.95
CA ALA A 14 17.49 19.68 8.09
C ALA A 14 16.85 19.45 6.70
N VAL A 15 17.36 18.44 5.99
CA VAL A 15 16.69 17.92 4.79
C VAL A 15 15.41 17.25 5.28
N PRO A 16 14.21 17.70 4.85
CA PRO A 16 12.99 16.99 5.21
C PRO A 16 13.12 15.58 4.62
N ALA A 17 13.12 14.56 5.48
CA ALA A 17 12.97 13.20 5.04
C ALA A 17 11.62 13.14 4.33
N LEU A 18 11.63 12.85 3.02
CA LEU A 18 10.41 12.50 2.28
C LEU A 18 9.91 11.20 2.88
N ALA A 19 9.05 11.29 3.89
CA ALA A 19 8.32 10.16 4.40
C ALA A 19 7.48 9.63 3.24
N GLN A 20 7.75 8.39 2.80
CA GLN A 20 6.85 7.70 1.92
C GLN A 20 5.48 7.69 2.59
N GLU A 21 4.48 8.25 1.93
CA GLU A 21 3.13 8.25 2.44
C GLU A 21 2.68 6.80 2.61
N ILE A 22 2.50 6.40 3.86
CA ILE A 22 1.90 5.12 4.21
C ILE A 22 0.42 5.26 3.90
N GLY A 23 -0.16 4.28 3.20
CA GLY A 23 -1.58 4.25 2.88
C GLY A 23 -2.44 4.12 4.14
N ASP A 24 -3.70 4.49 4.01
CA ASP A 24 -4.71 4.38 5.07
C ASP A 24 -5.47 3.06 4.92
N PRO A 25 -5.32 2.10 5.86
CA PRO A 25 -5.98 0.80 5.76
C PRO A 25 -7.51 0.89 5.82
N LYS A 26 -8.09 1.89 6.46
CA LYS A 26 -9.55 2.07 6.49
C LYS A 26 -10.08 2.49 5.13
N LYS A 27 -9.40 3.37 4.44
CA LYS A 27 -9.74 3.75 3.07
C LYS A 27 -9.51 2.59 2.11
N GLY A 28 -8.47 1.79 2.35
CA GLY A 28 -8.19 0.57 1.60
C GLY A 28 -9.31 -0.45 1.72
N LEU A 29 -9.83 -0.67 2.92
CA LEU A 29 -10.99 -1.54 3.15
C LEU A 29 -12.23 -1.02 2.41
N ASP A 30 -12.53 0.28 2.53
CA ASP A 30 -13.66 0.88 1.82
C ASP A 30 -13.54 0.70 0.30
N TYR A 31 -12.36 0.90 -0.24
CA TYR A 31 -12.09 0.65 -1.66
C TYR A 31 -12.31 -0.83 -2.02
N ALA A 32 -11.76 -1.75 -1.22
CA ALA A 32 -11.89 -3.18 -1.43
C ALA A 32 -13.34 -3.65 -1.41
N GLU A 33 -14.13 -3.15 -0.47
CA GLU A 33 -15.56 -3.49 -0.36
C GLU A 33 -16.37 -3.00 -1.56
N ARG A 34 -16.04 -1.84 -2.11
CA ARG A 34 -16.75 -1.28 -3.26
C ARG A 34 -16.35 -1.87 -4.60
N ILE A 35 -15.07 -2.25 -4.74
CA ILE A 35 -14.49 -2.60 -6.05
C ILE A 35 -14.08 -4.07 -6.11
N CYS A 36 -13.42 -4.59 -5.08
CA CYS A 36 -12.81 -5.92 -5.12
C CYS A 36 -13.76 -7.03 -4.64
N ALA A 37 -14.70 -6.68 -3.78
CA ALA A 37 -15.60 -7.64 -3.14
C ALA A 37 -16.58 -8.32 -4.11
N GLU A 38 -16.71 -7.82 -5.32
CA GLU A 38 -17.48 -8.48 -6.37
C GLU A 38 -16.95 -9.88 -6.68
N CYS A 39 -15.64 -10.08 -6.59
CA CYS A 39 -14.98 -11.34 -6.88
C CYS A 39 -14.22 -11.91 -5.69
N HIS A 40 -13.57 -11.07 -4.89
CA HIS A 40 -12.70 -11.47 -3.78
C HIS A 40 -13.42 -11.43 -2.43
N ALA A 41 -13.08 -12.38 -1.55
CA ALA A 41 -13.32 -12.21 -0.13
C ALA A 41 -12.31 -11.19 0.41
N VAL A 42 -12.79 -10.01 0.81
CA VAL A 42 -11.93 -8.90 1.24
C VAL A 42 -11.86 -8.73 2.76
N GLU A 43 -12.83 -9.27 3.48
CA GLU A 43 -12.91 -9.17 4.94
C GLU A 43 -11.85 -10.06 5.63
N ALA A 44 -11.41 -9.63 6.81
CA ALA A 44 -10.51 -10.43 7.63
C ALA A 44 -11.11 -11.81 7.96
N ALA A 45 -10.30 -12.85 7.88
CA ALA A 45 -10.67 -14.24 8.15
C ALA A 45 -11.76 -14.82 7.24
N ASN A 46 -12.26 -14.08 6.25
CA ASN A 46 -13.14 -14.61 5.23
C ASN A 46 -12.32 -15.21 4.10
N THR A 47 -12.55 -16.47 3.79
CA THR A 47 -11.87 -17.20 2.71
C THR A 47 -12.80 -17.62 1.58
N ASP A 48 -14.07 -17.22 1.65
CA ASP A 48 -15.08 -17.58 0.65
C ASP A 48 -15.27 -16.44 -0.36
N SER A 49 -14.40 -16.40 -1.37
CA SER A 49 -14.54 -15.48 -2.49
C SER A 49 -15.77 -15.85 -3.35
N THR A 50 -16.48 -14.83 -3.83
CA THR A 50 -17.61 -15.01 -4.75
C THR A 50 -17.16 -15.70 -6.04
N ASN A 51 -15.99 -15.30 -6.55
CA ASN A 51 -15.33 -16.02 -7.64
C ASN A 51 -14.28 -16.95 -7.03
N PRO A 52 -14.40 -18.28 -7.20
CA PRO A 52 -13.44 -19.23 -6.61
C PRO A 52 -12.02 -19.12 -7.17
N GLU A 53 -11.82 -18.47 -8.30
CA GLU A 53 -10.48 -18.20 -8.86
C GLU A 53 -9.85 -16.92 -8.31
N ALA A 54 -10.65 -16.06 -7.66
CA ALA A 54 -10.14 -14.85 -7.02
C ALA A 54 -9.63 -15.17 -5.60
N PRO A 55 -8.34 -14.99 -5.31
CA PRO A 55 -7.83 -15.34 -4.00
C PRO A 55 -8.42 -14.42 -2.90
N PRO A 56 -8.79 -14.97 -1.74
CA PRO A 56 -9.15 -14.16 -0.59
C PRO A 56 -7.99 -13.24 -0.20
N PHE A 57 -8.29 -12.03 0.21
CA PHE A 57 -7.26 -11.05 0.62
C PHE A 57 -6.43 -11.55 1.80
N GLN A 58 -7.00 -12.37 2.66
CA GLN A 58 -6.25 -13.01 3.75
C GLN A 58 -5.10 -13.89 3.24
N LEU A 59 -5.28 -14.58 2.11
CA LEU A 59 -4.23 -15.38 1.48
C LEU A 59 -3.22 -14.50 0.73
N VAL A 60 -3.68 -13.45 0.07
CA VAL A 60 -2.79 -12.47 -0.57
C VAL A 60 -1.85 -11.85 0.47
N ALA A 61 -2.36 -11.49 1.63
CA ALA A 61 -1.58 -10.88 2.71
C ALA A 61 -0.47 -11.80 3.23
N ARG A 62 -0.66 -13.11 3.18
CA ARG A 62 0.27 -14.12 3.69
C ARG A 62 1.25 -14.65 2.66
N ASP A 63 1.08 -14.27 1.40
CA ASP A 63 1.96 -14.73 0.34
C ASP A 63 3.28 -13.95 0.36
N PRO A 64 4.42 -14.62 0.66
CA PRO A 64 5.70 -13.93 0.76
C PRO A 64 6.22 -13.41 -0.58
N GLU A 65 5.68 -13.88 -1.71
CA GLU A 65 6.06 -13.39 -3.04
C GLU A 65 5.34 -12.08 -3.39
N LEU A 66 4.26 -11.76 -2.69
CA LEU A 66 3.47 -10.56 -2.93
C LEU A 66 3.91 -9.42 -2.01
N SER A 67 5.11 -8.89 -2.26
CA SER A 67 5.61 -7.69 -1.60
C SER A 67 4.77 -6.46 -1.96
N ASP A 68 4.93 -5.37 -1.20
CA ASP A 68 4.26 -4.10 -1.51
C ASP A 68 4.60 -3.61 -2.92
N LEU A 69 5.85 -3.78 -3.34
CA LEU A 69 6.26 -3.43 -4.69
C LEU A 69 5.59 -4.33 -5.74
N ALA A 70 5.54 -5.63 -5.49
CA ALA A 70 4.89 -6.58 -6.39
C ALA A 70 3.40 -6.26 -6.53
N LEU A 71 2.71 -5.97 -5.44
CA LEU A 71 1.31 -5.54 -5.47
C LEU A 71 1.12 -4.21 -6.20
N THR A 72 2.03 -3.25 -5.99
CA THR A 72 1.98 -1.96 -6.69
C THR A 72 2.07 -2.16 -8.20
N VAL A 73 3.03 -2.96 -8.66
CA VAL A 73 3.20 -3.25 -10.08
C VAL A 73 1.99 -4.02 -10.63
N PHE A 74 1.49 -4.98 -9.88
CA PHE A 74 0.31 -5.75 -10.27
C PHE A 74 -0.92 -4.85 -10.46
N PHE A 75 -1.20 -3.97 -9.51
CA PHE A 75 -2.36 -3.08 -9.58
C PHE A 75 -2.27 -2.03 -10.68
N GLN A 76 -1.07 -1.65 -11.10
CA GLN A 76 -0.85 -0.71 -12.19
C GLN A 76 -0.94 -1.35 -13.58
N SER A 77 -0.96 -2.66 -13.65
CA SER A 77 -0.93 -3.42 -14.89
C SER A 77 -2.29 -4.09 -15.12
N PRO A 78 -2.86 -3.99 -16.33
CA PRO A 78 -4.08 -4.72 -16.64
C PRO A 78 -3.81 -6.22 -16.70
N HIS A 79 -4.72 -7.01 -16.12
CA HIS A 79 -4.67 -8.47 -16.14
C HIS A 79 -5.93 -9.04 -16.77
N SER A 80 -5.80 -10.12 -17.55
CA SER A 80 -6.93 -10.76 -18.22
C SER A 80 -7.97 -11.31 -17.24
N GLU A 81 -7.54 -11.69 -16.04
CA GLU A 81 -8.42 -12.26 -14.99
C GLU A 81 -9.06 -11.18 -14.12
N MET A 82 -8.51 -9.96 -14.13
CA MET A 82 -9.06 -8.76 -13.51
C MET A 82 -9.22 -7.68 -14.58
N PRO A 83 -10.10 -7.88 -15.56
CA PRO A 83 -10.20 -6.99 -16.72
C PRO A 83 -10.61 -5.58 -16.30
N ASP A 84 -10.04 -4.59 -16.98
CA ASP A 84 -10.34 -3.17 -16.82
C ASP A 84 -10.06 -2.60 -15.41
N LEU A 85 -9.35 -3.33 -14.56
CA LEU A 85 -9.04 -2.90 -13.21
C LEU A 85 -7.58 -2.48 -13.10
N VAL A 86 -7.36 -1.17 -13.09
CA VAL A 86 -6.06 -0.55 -12.80
C VAL A 86 -6.23 0.31 -11.55
N VAL A 87 -5.42 0.02 -10.53
CA VAL A 87 -5.42 0.74 -9.26
C VAL A 87 -4.08 1.44 -9.08
N GLN A 88 -4.09 2.74 -8.91
CA GLN A 88 -2.85 3.51 -8.80
C GLN A 88 -2.97 4.67 -7.81
N GLY A 89 -1.84 5.28 -7.50
CA GLY A 89 -1.79 6.44 -6.62
C GLY A 89 -2.22 6.13 -5.19
N ALA A 90 -3.01 7.01 -4.62
CA ALA A 90 -3.48 6.89 -3.23
C ALA A 90 -4.34 5.64 -3.02
N ASP A 91 -5.17 5.28 -3.97
CA ASP A 91 -6.02 4.09 -3.86
C ASP A 91 -5.19 2.81 -3.76
N ALA A 92 -4.13 2.70 -4.54
CA ALA A 92 -3.21 1.55 -4.46
C ALA A 92 -2.48 1.51 -3.11
N ARG A 93 -2.01 2.65 -2.62
CA ARG A 93 -1.35 2.72 -1.30
C ARG A 93 -2.28 2.33 -0.17
N ASP A 94 -3.49 2.83 -0.19
CA ASP A 94 -4.51 2.53 0.82
C ASP A 94 -4.90 1.05 0.77
N LEU A 95 -5.10 0.51 -0.42
CA LEU A 95 -5.43 -0.90 -0.61
C LEU A 95 -4.31 -1.82 -0.13
N ILE A 96 -3.06 -1.53 -0.44
CA ILE A 96 -1.90 -2.29 0.03
C ILE A 96 -1.79 -2.20 1.55
N ALA A 97 -1.99 -1.02 2.14
CA ALA A 97 -2.01 -0.87 3.60
C ALA A 97 -3.08 -1.73 4.26
N TYR A 98 -4.26 -1.79 3.66
CA TYR A 98 -5.32 -2.68 4.14
C TYR A 98 -4.93 -4.16 4.05
N ILE A 99 -4.43 -4.61 2.90
CA ILE A 99 -3.98 -6.00 2.72
C ILE A 99 -2.92 -6.36 3.77
N ARG A 100 -1.93 -5.49 4.01
CA ARG A 100 -0.91 -5.72 5.04
C ARG A 100 -1.49 -5.79 6.45
N SER A 101 -2.59 -5.12 6.71
CA SER A 101 -3.28 -5.21 8.01
C SER A 101 -3.89 -6.60 8.28
N LEU A 102 -3.99 -7.44 7.27
CA LEU A 102 -4.54 -8.80 7.34
C LEU A 102 -3.47 -9.88 7.64
N GLU A 103 -2.20 -9.51 7.72
CA GLU A 103 -1.10 -10.43 8.05
C GLU A 103 -1.24 -11.09 9.41
#